data_51727bc02d0056e2d202168329ee4d11
#
_entry.id   51727bc02d0056e2d202168329ee4d11
#
_cell.length_a   1.000
_cell.length_b   1.000
_cell.length_c   1.000
_cell.angle_alpha   90.00
_cell.angle_beta   90.00
_cell.angle_gamma   90.00
#
_symmetry.space_group_name_H-M   'P 1'
#
loop_
_entity.id
_entity.type
_entity.pdbx_description
1 polymer ?
#
loop_
_entity_poly.entity_id
_entity_poly.type
_entity_poly.pdbx_seq_one_letter_code
_entity_poly.pdbx_strand_id
1 'polypeptide(L)' 'MTELVVALLMIINGEIKEARIQTSLSECLKGSRIAKRELKANSNIKYQCIQSEAELELNIDGSKSIKKLILK' A
#
# COMPACT_ATOMS: atom_id res chain seq x y z
N MET A 1 -7.60 -6.72 14.58
CA MET A 1 -7.65 -7.88 13.70
C MET A 1 -6.41 -7.85 12.80
N THR A 2 -5.67 -8.96 12.76
CA THR A 2 -4.42 -9.03 12.01
C THR A 2 -4.57 -10.05 10.88
N GLU A 3 -4.22 -9.65 9.67
CA GLU A 3 -4.30 -10.51 8.48
C GLU A 3 -3.08 -10.30 7.59
N LEU A 4 -2.73 -11.32 6.82
CA LEU A 4 -1.73 -11.20 5.77
C LEU A 4 -2.39 -10.51 4.57
N VAL A 5 -1.83 -9.39 4.15
CA VAL A 5 -2.38 -8.60 3.05
C VAL A 5 -1.30 -8.22 2.05
N VAL A 6 -1.72 -7.95 0.83
CA VAL A 6 -0.87 -7.30 -0.17
C VAL A 6 -1.17 -5.80 -0.09
N ALA A 7 -0.15 -5.00 0.08
CA ALA A 7 -0.30 -3.56 0.25
C ALA A 7 0.54 -2.79 -0.77
N LEU A 8 -0.06 -1.74 -1.32
CA LEU A 8 0.65 -0.76 -2.14
C LEU A 8 1.06 0.40 -1.25
N LEU A 9 2.36 0.61 -1.13
CA LEU A 9 2.91 1.68 -0.32
C LEU A 9 3.28 2.88 -1.18
N MET A 10 2.91 4.07 -0.71
CA MET A 10 3.40 5.32 -1.27
C MET A 10 4.45 5.89 -0.32
N ILE A 11 5.67 5.98 -0.81
CA ILE A 11 6.83 6.41 -0.02
C ILE A 11 7.30 7.77 -0.55
N ILE A 12 7.38 8.74 0.34
CA ILE A 12 7.85 10.08 0.00
C ILE A 12 9.04 10.41 0.90
N ASN A 13 10.17 10.73 0.28
CA ASN A 13 11.42 11.04 1.00
C ASN A 13 11.84 9.95 2.00
N GLY A 14 11.63 8.69 1.62
CA GLY A 14 11.99 7.56 2.45
C GLY A 14 10.98 7.20 3.54
N GLU A 15 9.87 7.93 3.63
CA GLU A 15 8.82 7.67 4.61
C GLU A 15 7.56 7.12 3.95
N ILE A 16 6.94 6.12 4.57
CA ILE A 16 5.66 5.58 4.11
C ILE A 16 4.57 6.57 4.49
N LYS A 17 3.96 7.18 3.47
CA LYS A 17 2.87 8.15 3.68
C LYS A 17 1.51 7.54 3.52
N GLU A 18 1.40 6.46 2.75
CA GLU A 18 0.13 5.80 2.51
C GLU A 18 0.35 4.31 2.28
N ALA A 19 -0.59 3.50 2.75
CA ALA A 19 -0.61 2.06 2.51
C ALA A 19 -2.03 1.66 2.16
N ARG A 20 -2.21 1.02 1.00
CA ARG A 20 -3.52 0.58 0.52
C ARG A 20 -3.54 -0.92 0.35
N ILE A 21 -4.62 -1.55 0.81
CA ILE A 21 -4.82 -2.98 0.64
C ILE A 21 -5.20 -3.26 -0.82
N GLN A 22 -4.53 -4.25 -1.41
CA GLN A 22 -4.82 -4.73 -2.75
C GLN A 22 -5.37 -6.15 -2.67
N THR A 23 -6.16 -6.54 -3.66
CA THR A 23 -6.77 -7.87 -3.69
C THR A 23 -5.76 -8.97 -3.99
N SER A 24 -4.70 -8.65 -4.71
CA SER A 24 -3.64 -9.60 -5.05
C SER A 24 -2.36 -8.86 -5.39
N LEU A 25 -1.26 -9.60 -5.44
CA LEU A 25 0.03 -9.03 -5.84
C LEU A 25 -0.02 -8.51 -7.29
N SER A 26 -0.72 -9.23 -8.18
CA SER A 26 -0.91 -8.78 -9.57
C SER A 26 -1.58 -7.41 -9.64
N GLU A 27 -2.64 -7.22 -8.87
CA GLU A 27 -3.37 -5.95 -8.83
C GLU A 27 -2.49 -4.84 -8.24
N CYS A 28 -1.71 -5.16 -7.23
CA CYS A 28 -0.77 -4.21 -6.63
C CYS A 28 0.28 -3.76 -7.66
N LEU A 29 0.88 -4.67 -8.38
CA LEU A 29 1.88 -4.36 -9.40
C LEU A 29 1.29 -3.54 -10.54
N LYS A 30 0.08 -3.86 -10.95
CA LYS A 30 -0.64 -3.10 -11.98
C LYS A 30 -0.90 -1.67 -11.53
N GLY A 31 -1.41 -1.48 -10.32
CA GLY A 31 -1.64 -0.15 -9.75
C GLY A 31 -0.35 0.63 -9.59
N SER A 32 0.73 -0.02 -9.18
CA SER A 32 2.05 0.59 -9.05
C SER A 32 2.56 1.11 -10.40
N ARG A 33 2.41 0.34 -11.48
CA ARG A 33 2.83 0.76 -12.82
C ARG A 33 2.07 1.99 -13.29
N ILE A 34 0.76 2.01 -13.09
CA ILE A 34 -0.10 3.14 -13.47
C ILE A 34 0.32 4.39 -12.68
N ALA A 35 0.52 4.25 -11.38
CA ALA A 35 0.95 5.36 -10.53
C ALA A 35 2.32 5.90 -10.94
N LYS A 36 3.27 5.02 -11.27
CA LYS A 36 4.61 5.42 -11.70
C LYS A 36 4.61 6.20 -13.00
N ARG A 37 3.69 5.91 -13.91
CA ARG A 37 3.57 6.64 -15.19
C ARG A 37 3.20 8.10 -14.97
N GLU A 38 2.49 8.41 -13.90
CA GLU A 38 2.05 9.76 -13.59
C GLU A 38 3.11 10.57 -12.85
N LEU A 39 4.19 9.92 -12.41
CA LEU A 39 5.26 10.59 -11.68
C LEU A 39 6.18 11.34 -12.64
N LYS A 40 6.57 12.54 -12.22
CA LYS A 40 7.59 13.31 -12.93
C LYS A 40 8.98 12.75 -12.61
N ALA A 41 9.93 12.96 -13.51
CA ALA A 41 11.29 12.44 -13.37
C ALA A 41 11.99 12.85 -12.07
N ASN A 42 11.63 14.01 -11.52
CA ASN A 42 12.24 14.56 -10.29
C ASN A 42 11.43 14.24 -9.03
N SER A 43 10.43 13.37 -9.13
CA SER A 43 9.59 13.07 -7.99
C SER A 43 10.35 12.28 -6.93
N ASN A 44 10.16 12.63 -5.67
CA ASN A 44 10.66 11.88 -4.52
C ASN A 44 9.68 10.79 -4.08
N ILE A 45 8.64 10.57 -4.87
CA ILE A 45 7.59 9.59 -4.58
C ILE A 45 7.99 8.24 -5.16
N LYS A 46 7.90 7.20 -4.34
CA LYS A 46 8.12 5.82 -4.76
C LYS A 46 6.92 4.97 -4.40
N TYR A 47 6.63 4.00 -5.23
CA TYR A 47 5.58 3.02 -4.95
C TYR A 47 6.21 1.64 -4.79
N GLN A 48 5.75 0.91 -3.81
CA GLN A 48 6.24 -0.44 -3.53
C GLN A 48 5.10 -1.36 -3.17
N CYS A 49 5.10 -2.57 -3.72
CA CYS A 49 4.17 -3.61 -3.35
C CYS A 49 4.84 -4.53 -2.34
N ILE A 50 4.16 -4.77 -1.24
CA ILE A 50 4.63 -5.71 -0.21
C ILE A 50 3.53 -6.69 0.14
N GLN A 51 3.93 -7.84 0.67
CA GLN A 51 3.03 -8.79 1.29
C GLN A 51 3.45 -8.90 2.75
N SER A 52 2.58 -8.53 3.66
CA SER A 52 2.90 -8.47 5.08
C SER A 52 1.65 -8.60 5.93
N GLU A 53 1.84 -8.99 7.19
CA GLU A 53 0.76 -8.92 8.15
C GLU A 53 0.46 -7.46 8.46
N ALA A 54 -0.81 -7.17 8.66
CA ALA A 54 -1.27 -5.84 9.00
C ALA A 54 -2.39 -5.91 10.02
N GLU A 55 -2.39 -4.97 10.95
CA GLU A 55 -3.52 -4.77 11.83
C GLU A 55 -4.57 -3.95 11.08
N LEU A 56 -5.78 -4.48 10.99
CA LEU A 56 -6.84 -3.89 10.19
C LEU A 56 -7.89 -3.24 11.07
N GLU A 57 -8.52 -2.22 10.53
CA GLU A 57 -9.62 -1.50 11.14
C GLU A 57 -10.84 -1.58 10.24
N LEU A 58 -11.98 -1.94 10.81
CA LEU A 58 -13.24 -2.03 10.08
C LEU A 58 -13.89 -0.64 10.03
N ASN A 59 -14.19 -0.18 8.81
CA ASN A 59 -14.85 1.11 8.61
C ASN A 59 -16.37 0.96 8.67
N ILE A 60 -17.05 2.09 8.84
CA ILE A 60 -18.51 2.15 8.95
C ILE A 60 -19.20 1.56 7.72
N ASP A 61 -18.61 1.75 6.54
CA ASP A 61 -19.15 1.25 5.27
C ASP A 61 -18.87 -0.26 5.03
N GLY A 62 -18.25 -0.94 5.98
CA GLY A 62 -17.91 -2.35 5.86
C GLY A 62 -16.56 -2.64 5.22
N SER A 63 -15.87 -1.62 4.74
CA SER A 63 -14.53 -1.80 4.19
C SER A 63 -13.49 -1.91 5.31
N LYS A 64 -12.30 -2.40 4.97
CA LYS A 64 -11.19 -2.51 5.91
C LYS A 64 -10.05 -1.58 5.50
N SER A 65 -9.44 -0.97 6.49
CA SER A 65 -8.25 -0.13 6.29
C SER A 65 -7.09 -0.66 7.11
N ILE A 66 -5.87 -0.38 6.66
CA ILE A 66 -4.69 -0.75 7.43
C ILE A 66 -4.52 0.25 8.56
N LYS A 67 -4.60 -0.24 9.79
CA LYS A 67 -4.33 0.56 10.98
C LYS A 67 -2.82 0.61 11.25
N LYS A 68 -2.14 -0.52 11.06
CA LYS A 68 -0.71 -0.65 11.29
C LYS A 68 -0.16 -1.80 10.45
N LEU A 69 0.96 -1.56 9.78
CA LEU A 69 1.71 -2.62 9.13
C LEU A 69 2.66 -3.27 10.11
N ILE A 70 2.68 -4.61 10.10
CA ILE A 70 3.60 -5.38 10.91
C ILE A 70 4.73 -5.82 9.99
N LEU A 71 5.75 -4.99 9.92
CA LEU A 71 6.93 -5.26 9.10
C LEU A 71 7.96 -6.04 9.91
N LYS A 72 8.43 -7.12 9.33
CA LYS A 72 9.47 -7.93 9.96
C LYS A 72 10.82 -7.66 9.33
#